data_743f034e67d2ea2660525b2a1cae86ef
#
_entry.id   743f034e67d2ea2660525b2a1cae86ef
#
_cell.length_a   1.000
_cell.length_b   1.000
_cell.length_c   1.000
_cell.angle_alpha   90.00
_cell.angle_beta   90.00
_cell.angle_gamma   90.00
#
_symmetry.space_group_name_H-M   'P 1'
#
loop_
_entity.id
_entity.type
_entity.pdbx_description
1 polymer ?
#
loop_
_entity_poly.entity_id
_entity_poly.type
_entity_poly.pdbx_seq_one_letter_code
_entity_poly.pdbx_strand_id
1 'polypeptide(L)'
;KLVSYPRIIGHELAGILEEVPADNPKGLKPGDKVIVDPYLYCGKCYPCSIGRTNCCTDLKVLGVHIDGGTAEYFCHPADMLVKMPEDMDWTDAAMAEPLTISLHGIHRSGLKAGEYCAIIGAGPIGLLAGMIAQAYGAHAILLDLVQERLDFAKELGIEYVINSSS
;
A
#
# COMPACT_ATOMS: atom_id res chain seq x y z
N LYS A 1 -10.08 -19.65 2.94
CA LYS A 1 -10.13 -18.53 3.91
C LYS A 1 -8.80 -17.81 3.86
N LEU A 2 -8.81 -16.51 3.60
CA LEU A 2 -7.59 -15.68 3.60
C LEU A 2 -7.11 -15.40 5.04
N VAL A 3 -8.04 -15.26 5.98
CA VAL A 3 -7.74 -14.99 7.41
C VAL A 3 -8.34 -16.06 8.29
N SER A 4 -7.59 -16.49 9.31
CA SER A 4 -8.05 -17.40 10.38
C SER A 4 -8.11 -16.62 11.69
N TYR A 5 -9.22 -16.73 12.41
CA TYR A 5 -9.41 -16.12 13.73
C TYR A 5 -9.17 -17.14 14.87
N PRO A 6 -8.70 -16.69 16.07
CA PRO A 6 -8.44 -15.29 16.43
C PRO A 6 -7.21 -14.70 15.71
N ARG A 7 -7.24 -13.38 15.42
CA ARG A 7 -6.18 -12.66 14.72
C ARG A 7 -6.20 -11.19 15.13
N ILE A 8 -5.04 -10.63 15.45
CA ILE A 8 -4.86 -9.17 15.47
C ILE A 8 -4.78 -8.72 14.00
N ILE A 9 -5.65 -7.82 13.61
CA ILE A 9 -5.73 -7.31 12.23
C ILE A 9 -4.76 -6.13 12.01
N GLY A 10 -4.70 -5.60 10.78
CA GLY A 10 -3.99 -4.36 10.42
C GLY A 10 -2.65 -4.62 9.75
N HIS A 11 -2.48 -3.99 8.59
CA HIS A 11 -1.25 -4.01 7.80
C HIS A 11 -0.94 -2.65 7.13
N GLU A 12 -1.82 -1.67 7.24
CA GLU A 12 -1.64 -0.29 6.80
C GLU A 12 -1.19 0.51 8.03
N LEU A 13 0.12 0.54 8.29
CA LEU A 13 0.64 0.89 9.60
C LEU A 13 1.76 1.93 9.53
N ALA A 14 1.68 2.91 10.43
CA ALA A 14 2.77 3.79 10.79
C ALA A 14 2.87 3.90 12.31
N GLY A 15 4.04 4.18 12.84
CA GLY A 15 4.24 4.24 14.28
C GLY A 15 5.56 4.89 14.69
N ILE A 16 5.78 4.93 15.99
CA ILE A 16 7.02 5.40 16.60
C ILE A 16 7.84 4.19 17.03
N LEU A 17 9.11 4.19 16.69
CA LEU A 17 10.04 3.13 17.04
C LEU A 17 10.45 3.25 18.51
N GLU A 18 10.02 2.31 19.35
CA GLU A 18 10.38 2.29 20.77
C GLU A 18 11.78 1.72 20.97
N GLU A 19 12.07 0.59 20.34
CA GLU A 19 13.36 -0.10 20.45
C GLU A 19 13.80 -0.60 19.09
N VAL A 20 15.11 -0.57 18.83
CA VAL A 20 15.73 -1.12 17.61
C VAL A 20 17.18 -1.50 17.90
N PRO A 21 17.70 -2.60 17.31
CA PRO A 21 19.12 -2.94 17.40
C PRO A 21 20.03 -1.81 16.91
N ALA A 22 21.11 -1.54 17.60
CA ALA A 22 22.05 -0.47 17.24
C ALA A 22 22.73 -0.70 15.88
N ASP A 23 22.83 -1.95 15.45
CA ASP A 23 23.43 -2.40 14.19
C ASP A 23 22.40 -2.62 13.08
N ASN A 24 21.17 -2.05 13.21
CA ASN A 24 20.16 -2.22 12.19
C ASN A 24 20.60 -1.62 10.84
N PRO A 25 20.23 -2.26 9.70
CA PRO A 25 20.78 -1.91 8.39
C PRO A 25 20.32 -0.55 7.86
N LYS A 26 19.29 0.04 8.46
CA LYS A 26 18.71 1.33 8.03
C LYS A 26 19.10 2.51 8.90
N GLY A 27 19.92 2.31 9.93
CA GLY A 27 20.35 3.37 10.84
C GLY A 27 19.22 4.01 11.64
N LEU A 28 18.11 3.28 11.82
CA LEU A 28 16.97 3.72 12.60
C LEU A 28 17.32 3.83 14.08
N LYS A 29 16.63 4.73 14.78
CA LYS A 29 16.83 4.99 16.21
C LYS A 29 15.49 5.00 16.95
N PRO A 30 15.47 4.70 18.25
CA PRO A 30 14.31 4.93 19.08
C PRO A 30 13.79 6.38 18.93
N GLY A 31 12.49 6.55 18.83
CA GLY A 31 11.81 7.82 18.55
C GLY A 31 11.62 8.15 17.08
N ASP A 32 12.26 7.42 16.14
CA ASP A 32 12.01 7.63 14.71
C ASP A 32 10.55 7.26 14.37
N LYS A 33 9.91 8.09 13.55
CA LYS A 33 8.62 7.78 12.93
C LYS A 33 8.86 6.88 11.73
N VAL A 34 8.09 5.79 11.63
CA VAL A 34 8.28 4.76 10.60
C VAL A 34 6.97 4.31 9.98
N ILE A 35 7.05 3.96 8.72
CA ILE A 35 6.02 3.23 7.95
C ILE A 35 6.43 1.77 7.92
N VAL A 36 5.48 0.87 8.05
CA VAL A 36 5.71 -0.57 8.11
C VAL A 36 5.48 -1.21 6.75
N ASP A 37 6.48 -1.92 6.21
CA ASP A 37 6.27 -2.87 5.10
C ASP A 37 5.71 -4.17 5.69
N PRO A 38 4.43 -4.51 5.45
CA PRO A 38 3.78 -5.64 6.10
C PRO A 38 4.05 -7.00 5.45
N TYR A 39 4.88 -7.07 4.40
CA TYR A 39 5.04 -8.23 3.52
C TYR A 39 6.30 -9.04 3.84
N LEU A 40 6.25 -9.91 4.87
CA LEU A 40 7.39 -10.75 5.25
C LEU A 40 7.62 -11.86 4.23
N TYR A 41 8.79 -11.87 3.63
CA TYR A 41 9.21 -12.84 2.63
C TYR A 41 10.31 -13.76 3.13
N CYS A 42 10.44 -14.95 2.55
CA CYS A 42 11.37 -15.97 3.05
C CYS A 42 12.86 -15.77 2.66
N GLY A 43 13.14 -14.90 1.70
CA GLY A 43 14.50 -14.58 1.21
C GLY A 43 15.21 -15.69 0.41
N LYS A 44 14.68 -16.93 0.32
CA LYS A 44 15.37 -18.10 -0.24
C LYS A 44 14.66 -18.80 -1.39
N CYS A 45 13.38 -18.53 -1.64
CA CYS A 45 12.66 -19.12 -2.78
C CYS A 45 13.07 -18.45 -4.10
N TYR A 46 12.74 -19.08 -5.23
CA TYR A 46 13.10 -18.53 -6.55
C TYR A 46 12.64 -17.09 -6.77
N PRO A 47 11.38 -16.69 -6.51
CA PRO A 47 11.00 -15.29 -6.61
C PRO A 47 11.88 -14.34 -5.77
N CYS A 48 12.20 -14.72 -4.53
CA CYS A 48 13.06 -13.91 -3.67
C CYS A 48 14.49 -13.80 -4.24
N SER A 49 15.05 -14.88 -4.80
CA SER A 49 16.41 -14.87 -5.35
C SER A 49 16.57 -13.97 -6.59
N ILE A 50 15.46 -13.64 -7.27
CA ILE A 50 15.44 -12.71 -8.41
C ILE A 50 14.86 -11.32 -8.05
N GLY A 51 14.78 -11.00 -6.74
CA GLY A 51 14.29 -9.71 -6.24
C GLY A 51 12.79 -9.48 -6.30
N ARG A 52 11.99 -10.53 -6.60
CA ARG A 52 10.53 -10.45 -6.62
C ARG A 52 9.92 -10.94 -5.31
N THR A 53 10.25 -10.28 -4.21
CA THR A 53 9.84 -10.66 -2.85
C THR A 53 8.32 -10.67 -2.66
N ASN A 54 7.59 -9.81 -3.36
CA ASN A 54 6.13 -9.80 -3.42
C ASN A 54 5.51 -11.07 -4.01
N CYS A 55 6.27 -11.88 -4.75
CA CYS A 55 5.88 -13.19 -5.29
C CYS A 55 6.43 -14.36 -4.46
N CYS A 56 6.86 -14.12 -3.22
CA CYS A 56 7.40 -15.14 -2.34
C CYS A 56 6.41 -16.30 -2.16
N THR A 57 6.91 -17.55 -2.28
CA THR A 57 6.07 -18.75 -2.10
C THR A 57 5.62 -18.98 -0.66
N ASP A 58 6.27 -18.33 0.31
CA ASP A 58 5.93 -18.36 1.74
C ASP A 58 5.71 -16.93 2.27
N LEU A 59 5.03 -16.09 1.47
CA LEU A 59 4.72 -14.72 1.83
C LEU A 59 3.75 -14.69 3.02
N LYS A 60 4.10 -13.92 4.05
CA LYS A 60 3.23 -13.67 5.20
C LYS A 60 2.95 -12.20 5.32
N VAL A 61 1.67 -11.86 5.37
CA VAL A 61 1.19 -10.50 5.48
C VAL A 61 0.65 -10.29 6.88
N LEU A 62 1.08 -9.20 7.54
CA LEU A 62 0.56 -8.78 8.83
C LEU A 62 -0.97 -8.67 8.79
N GLY A 63 -1.65 -9.11 9.85
CA GLY A 63 -3.11 -9.06 9.95
C GLY A 63 -3.87 -10.04 9.06
N VAL A 64 -3.19 -10.77 8.17
CA VAL A 64 -3.76 -11.76 7.24
C VAL A 64 -3.25 -13.16 7.56
N HIS A 65 -1.97 -13.41 7.40
CA HIS A 65 -1.35 -14.72 7.62
C HIS A 65 -0.79 -14.87 9.04
N ILE A 66 -0.34 -13.77 9.61
CA ILE A 66 0.18 -13.64 10.99
C ILE A 66 -0.50 -12.45 11.67
N ASP A 67 -0.31 -12.27 12.96
CA ASP A 67 -0.87 -11.13 13.68
C ASP A 67 -0.36 -9.81 13.11
N GLY A 68 -1.27 -8.85 13.02
CA GLY A 68 -1.02 -7.51 12.50
C GLY A 68 -0.64 -6.51 13.57
N GLY A 69 -0.60 -5.24 13.18
CA GLY A 69 -0.15 -4.17 14.03
C GLY A 69 -1.24 -3.25 14.59
N THR A 70 -2.52 -3.63 14.52
CA THR A 70 -3.59 -2.90 15.24
C THR A 70 -3.52 -3.24 16.72
N ALA A 71 -2.44 -2.82 17.36
CA ALA A 71 -2.11 -3.03 18.77
C ALA A 71 -1.30 -1.83 19.26
N GLU A 72 -1.23 -1.65 20.57
CA GLU A 72 -0.43 -0.57 21.17
C GLU A 72 1.07 -0.73 20.84
N TYR A 73 1.55 -1.97 20.89
CA TYR A 73 2.92 -2.34 20.51
C TYR A 73 2.95 -3.64 19.70
N PHE A 74 3.89 -3.75 18.78
CA PHE A 74 4.19 -5.00 18.09
C PHE A 74 5.66 -5.02 17.65
N CYS A 75 6.21 -6.20 17.39
CA CYS A 75 7.56 -6.38 16.90
C CYS A 75 7.58 -6.61 15.39
N HIS A 76 8.53 -5.98 14.68
CA HIS A 76 8.69 -6.13 13.25
C HIS A 76 10.18 -6.05 12.85
N PRO A 77 10.64 -6.73 11.77
CA PRO A 77 12.01 -6.62 11.31
C PRO A 77 12.38 -5.19 10.92
N ALA A 78 13.53 -4.71 11.40
CA ALA A 78 13.97 -3.34 11.18
C ALA A 78 14.26 -3.01 9.69
N ASP A 79 14.64 -4.00 8.89
CA ASP A 79 14.86 -3.87 7.45
C ASP A 79 13.55 -3.68 6.65
N MET A 80 12.42 -3.98 7.25
CA MET A 80 11.08 -3.78 6.69
C MET A 80 10.38 -2.50 7.21
N LEU A 81 11.12 -1.63 7.87
CA LEU A 81 10.65 -0.31 8.29
C LEU A 81 11.19 0.77 7.35
N VAL A 82 10.39 1.77 7.05
CA VAL A 82 10.78 2.93 6.23
C VAL A 82 10.66 4.17 7.10
N LYS A 83 11.75 4.96 7.21
CA LYS A 83 11.70 6.21 7.96
C LYS A 83 10.72 7.17 7.31
N MET A 84 9.78 7.64 8.09
CA MET A 84 8.75 8.58 7.66
C MET A 84 9.39 9.98 7.45
N PRO A 85 9.07 10.72 6.37
CA PRO A 85 9.41 12.13 6.24
C PRO A 85 8.90 12.95 7.43
N GLU A 86 9.64 13.99 7.82
CA GLU A 86 9.31 14.78 9.03
C GLU A 86 7.99 15.53 8.92
N ASP A 87 7.65 16.00 7.72
CA ASP A 87 6.45 16.77 7.38
C ASP A 87 5.23 15.93 7.00
N MET A 88 5.38 14.60 6.93
CA MET A 88 4.27 13.69 6.61
C MET A 88 3.37 13.50 7.84
N ASP A 89 2.06 13.53 7.65
CA ASP A 89 1.12 13.19 8.71
C ASP A 89 0.91 11.65 8.83
N TRP A 90 0.28 11.23 9.93
CA TRP A 90 0.07 9.83 10.23
C TRP A 90 -0.92 9.14 9.29
N THR A 91 -1.89 9.88 8.77
CA THR A 91 -2.88 9.36 7.82
C THR A 91 -2.22 9.05 6.49
N ASP A 92 -1.40 9.98 5.99
CA ASP A 92 -0.63 9.80 4.76
C ASP A 92 0.38 8.64 4.89
N ALA A 93 1.02 8.54 6.05
CA ALA A 93 1.94 7.45 6.33
C ALA A 93 1.26 6.07 6.32
N ALA A 94 0.06 5.96 6.90
CA ALA A 94 -0.72 4.73 6.87
C ALA A 94 -1.21 4.39 5.45
N MET A 95 -1.51 5.42 4.64
CA MET A 95 -1.92 5.25 3.24
C MET A 95 -0.78 4.79 2.31
N ALA A 96 0.46 4.78 2.78
CA ALA A 96 1.61 4.34 1.96
C ALA A 96 1.45 2.89 1.48
N GLU A 97 0.92 1.99 2.31
CA GLU A 97 0.70 0.58 1.91
C GLU A 97 -0.28 0.48 0.75
N PRO A 98 -1.55 0.92 0.83
CA PRO A 98 -2.50 0.83 -0.29
C PRO A 98 -2.05 1.64 -1.52
N LEU A 99 -1.30 2.73 -1.32
CA LEU A 99 -0.69 3.47 -2.42
C LEU A 99 0.30 2.60 -3.20
N THR A 100 1.14 1.80 -2.52
CA THR A 100 2.10 0.92 -3.19
C THR A 100 1.41 -0.17 -4.01
N ILE A 101 0.25 -0.68 -3.57
CA ILE A 101 -0.56 -1.65 -4.31
C ILE A 101 -1.04 -1.04 -5.64
N SER A 102 -1.61 0.15 -5.57
CA SER A 102 -2.10 0.87 -6.75
C SER A 102 -0.95 1.26 -7.69
N LEU A 103 0.15 1.76 -7.14
CA LEU A 103 1.36 2.10 -7.89
C LEU A 103 1.94 0.87 -8.63
N HIS A 104 1.99 -0.28 -7.94
CA HIS A 104 2.45 -1.52 -8.56
C HIS A 104 1.55 -1.92 -9.74
N GLY A 105 0.23 -1.80 -9.61
CA GLY A 105 -0.73 -2.06 -10.69
C GLY A 105 -0.49 -1.17 -11.91
N ILE A 106 -0.39 0.14 -11.71
CA ILE A 106 -0.11 1.11 -12.78
C ILE A 106 1.26 0.84 -13.43
N HIS A 107 2.29 0.60 -12.61
CA HIS A 107 3.62 0.28 -13.14
C HIS A 107 3.63 -1.01 -13.96
N ARG A 108 2.90 -2.03 -13.53
CA ARG A 108 2.77 -3.32 -14.26
C ARG A 108 1.96 -3.22 -15.54
N SER A 109 1.05 -2.27 -15.66
CA SER A 109 0.28 -2.04 -16.88
C SER A 109 1.13 -1.49 -18.04
N GLY A 110 2.28 -0.88 -17.72
CA GLY A 110 3.13 -0.19 -18.70
C GLY A 110 2.52 1.11 -19.22
N LEU A 111 1.53 1.67 -18.52
CA LEU A 111 0.83 2.92 -18.88
C LEU A 111 1.83 4.07 -19.09
N LYS A 112 1.62 4.81 -20.15
CA LYS A 112 2.46 5.96 -20.55
C LYS A 112 1.66 7.26 -20.53
N ALA A 113 2.37 8.38 -20.43
CA ALA A 113 1.78 9.69 -20.56
C ALA A 113 0.97 9.84 -21.86
N GLY A 114 -0.20 10.45 -21.76
CA GLY A 114 -1.16 10.65 -22.85
C GLY A 114 -2.04 9.45 -23.17
N GLU A 115 -1.81 8.27 -22.56
CA GLU A 115 -2.68 7.11 -22.74
C GLU A 115 -3.90 7.17 -21.80
N TYR A 116 -4.96 6.47 -22.20
CA TYR A 116 -6.16 6.31 -21.39
C TYR A 116 -6.17 4.94 -20.70
N CYS A 117 -6.55 4.90 -19.42
CA CYS A 117 -6.73 3.65 -18.70
C CYS A 117 -8.11 3.60 -18.03
N ALA A 118 -8.83 2.51 -18.21
CA ALA A 118 -10.06 2.23 -17.50
C ALA A 118 -9.71 1.53 -16.16
N ILE A 119 -10.24 2.07 -15.06
CA ILE A 119 -10.07 1.54 -13.71
C ILE A 119 -11.46 1.14 -13.21
N ILE A 120 -11.65 -0.14 -12.96
CA ILE A 120 -12.91 -0.70 -12.51
C ILE A 120 -12.95 -0.74 -10.99
N GLY A 121 -13.83 0.06 -10.41
CA GLY A 121 -14.00 0.27 -8.97
C GLY A 121 -13.40 1.60 -8.50
N ALA A 122 -14.25 2.46 -7.92
CA ALA A 122 -13.87 3.73 -7.30
C ALA A 122 -13.77 3.61 -5.77
N GLY A 123 -13.28 2.45 -5.28
CA GLY A 123 -12.84 2.27 -3.90
C GLY A 123 -11.44 2.86 -3.67
N PRO A 124 -10.87 2.75 -2.45
CA PRO A 124 -9.57 3.34 -2.13
C PRO A 124 -8.46 2.99 -3.13
N ILE A 125 -8.32 1.72 -3.49
CA ILE A 125 -7.31 1.26 -4.47
C ILE A 125 -7.53 1.86 -5.86
N GLY A 126 -8.79 1.92 -6.33
CA GLY A 126 -9.10 2.51 -7.64
C GLY A 126 -8.87 4.01 -7.68
N LEU A 127 -9.24 4.74 -6.62
CA LEU A 127 -8.99 6.17 -6.48
C LEU A 127 -7.49 6.46 -6.52
N LEU A 128 -6.69 5.75 -5.71
CA LEU A 128 -5.23 5.88 -5.71
C LEU A 128 -4.63 5.54 -7.07
N ALA A 129 -5.11 4.48 -7.74
CA ALA A 129 -4.65 4.13 -9.08
C ALA A 129 -4.95 5.23 -10.11
N GLY A 130 -6.14 5.85 -10.03
CA GLY A 130 -6.52 6.99 -10.86
C GLY A 130 -5.62 8.20 -10.66
N MET A 131 -5.37 8.56 -9.41
CA MET A 131 -4.46 9.67 -9.05
C MET A 131 -3.02 9.39 -9.54
N ILE A 132 -2.52 8.16 -9.37
CA ILE A 132 -1.20 7.76 -9.85
C ILE A 132 -1.14 7.82 -11.39
N ALA A 133 -2.15 7.31 -12.09
CA ALA A 133 -2.20 7.39 -13.55
C ALA A 133 -2.10 8.84 -14.04
N GLN A 134 -2.85 9.76 -13.41
CA GLN A 134 -2.78 11.19 -13.73
C GLN A 134 -1.40 11.80 -13.40
N ALA A 135 -0.78 11.39 -12.28
CA ALA A 135 0.57 11.83 -11.93
C ALA A 135 1.62 11.37 -12.95
N TYR A 136 1.39 10.24 -13.64
CA TYR A 136 2.20 9.79 -14.79
C TYR A 136 1.85 10.52 -16.10
N GLY A 137 0.92 11.47 -16.08
CA GLY A 137 0.45 12.19 -17.27
C GLY A 137 -0.50 11.39 -18.16
N ALA A 138 -1.09 10.31 -17.66
CA ALA A 138 -2.11 9.52 -18.35
C ALA A 138 -3.52 9.99 -17.95
N HIS A 139 -4.53 9.51 -18.68
CA HIS A 139 -5.93 9.84 -18.44
C HIS A 139 -6.65 8.66 -17.77
N ALA A 140 -7.04 8.83 -16.50
CA ALA A 140 -7.80 7.82 -15.76
C ALA A 140 -9.30 7.95 -16.05
N ILE A 141 -9.94 6.82 -16.35
CA ILE A 141 -11.40 6.69 -16.47
C ILE A 141 -11.86 5.73 -15.38
N LEU A 142 -12.49 6.25 -14.31
CA LEU A 142 -13.00 5.43 -13.22
C LEU A 142 -14.44 4.96 -13.50
N LEU A 143 -14.68 3.67 -13.31
CA LEU A 143 -16.00 3.05 -13.41
C LEU A 143 -16.41 2.49 -12.05
N ASP A 144 -17.63 2.79 -11.61
CA ASP A 144 -18.24 2.18 -10.41
C ASP A 144 -19.76 2.11 -10.59
N LEU A 145 -20.43 1.34 -9.74
CA LEU A 145 -21.89 1.25 -9.64
C LEU A 145 -22.47 2.32 -8.68
N VAL A 146 -21.65 2.82 -7.77
CA VAL A 146 -22.03 3.71 -6.68
C VAL A 146 -21.69 5.15 -7.05
N GLN A 147 -22.72 5.98 -7.24
CA GLN A 147 -22.57 7.36 -7.71
C GLN A 147 -21.76 8.23 -6.74
N GLU A 148 -21.96 8.09 -5.43
CA GLU A 148 -21.26 8.85 -4.41
C GLU A 148 -19.73 8.64 -4.46
N ARG A 149 -19.27 7.45 -4.83
CA ARG A 149 -17.83 7.17 -5.02
C ARG A 149 -17.27 7.88 -6.24
N LEU A 150 -18.07 7.95 -7.31
CA LEU A 150 -17.67 8.65 -8.52
C LEU A 150 -17.68 10.17 -8.34
N ASP A 151 -18.60 10.69 -7.53
CA ASP A 151 -18.62 12.11 -7.17
C ASP A 151 -17.40 12.46 -6.34
N PHE A 152 -17.04 11.64 -5.36
CA PHE A 152 -15.80 11.79 -4.59
C PHE A 152 -14.54 11.67 -5.47
N ALA A 153 -14.53 10.77 -6.47
CA ALA A 153 -13.43 10.69 -7.44
C ALA A 153 -13.24 12.01 -8.19
N LYS A 154 -14.34 12.70 -8.57
CA LYS A 154 -14.28 14.02 -9.20
C LYS A 154 -13.73 15.09 -8.24
N GLU A 155 -14.11 15.07 -6.97
CA GLU A 155 -13.57 15.97 -5.95
C GLU A 155 -12.05 15.81 -5.79
N LEU A 156 -11.53 14.59 -5.95
CA LEU A 156 -10.10 14.29 -5.98
C LEU A 156 -9.41 14.62 -7.32
N GLY A 157 -10.14 15.19 -8.28
CA GLY A 157 -9.60 15.64 -9.55
C GLY A 157 -9.54 14.56 -10.65
N ILE A 158 -10.24 13.43 -10.50
CA ILE A 158 -10.36 12.44 -11.58
C ILE A 158 -11.31 12.99 -12.65
N GLU A 159 -10.80 13.20 -13.85
CA GLU A 159 -11.53 13.87 -14.94
C GLU A 159 -12.69 13.04 -15.47
N TYR A 160 -12.46 11.75 -15.71
CA TYR A 160 -13.46 10.87 -16.34
C TYR A 160 -13.99 9.85 -15.34
N VAL A 161 -15.32 9.85 -15.17
CA VAL A 161 -16.01 8.84 -14.35
C VAL A 161 -17.24 8.32 -15.10
N ILE A 162 -17.51 7.04 -14.95
CA ILE A 162 -18.64 6.36 -15.59
C ILE A 162 -19.39 5.55 -14.55
N ASN A 163 -20.67 5.88 -14.36
CA ASN A 163 -21.57 5.00 -13.61
C ASN A 163 -22.02 3.85 -14.52
N SER A 164 -21.64 2.63 -14.16
CA SER A 164 -21.94 1.42 -14.93
C SER A 164 -23.17 0.65 -14.41
N SER A 165 -24.00 1.28 -13.56
CA SER A 165 -25.25 0.69 -13.05
C SER A 165 -26.44 0.84 -14.02
N SER A 166 -26.29 1.62 -15.09
CA SER A 166 -27.33 1.91 -16.11
C SER A 166 -27.00 1.27 -17.43
#